data_0928f551e8cabb8ca74e03667d2d6d88
#
_entry.id   0928f551e8cabb8ca74e03667d2d6d88
#
_cell.length_a   1.000
_cell.length_b   1.000
_cell.length_c   1.000
_cell.angle_alpha   90.00
_cell.angle_beta   90.00
_cell.angle_gamma   90.00
#
_symmetry.space_group_name_H-M   'P 1'
#
loop_
_entity.id
_entity.type
_entity.pdbx_description
1 polymer ?
#
loop_
_entity_poly.entity_id
_entity_poly.type
_entity_poly.pdbx_seq_one_letter_code
_entity_poly.pdbx_strand_id
1 'polypeptide(L)'
;MTEQHSWKQEEDKEGIAMKFENKVAIITGSTRGIGRATAELFAKEGAKVIVVGTKEELGESCVNEIKAAGGEAIFCKTDVTSDESLDNLVKTALDAYGKIDILVNNAGVGGTTANMDQITMDEWNAVLATNLTAPFVLCKKLIPIMEKQGVGTIVNVASMAATAAGRGGLAYTSAKHGLLGLTRQMSLDHGRTGVRINAV
;
A
#
# COMPACT_ATOMS: atom_id res chain seq x y z
N MET A 1 10.75 -50.00 -6.65
CA MET A 1 10.25 -49.56 -5.32
C MET A 1 10.72 -48.16 -5.15
N THR A 2 9.84 -47.22 -5.45
CA THR A 2 10.08 -45.76 -5.37
C THR A 2 9.42 -45.26 -4.11
N GLU A 3 10.21 -44.90 -3.12
CA GLU A 3 9.74 -44.25 -1.89
C GLU A 3 9.25 -42.85 -2.22
N GLN A 4 7.94 -42.67 -2.13
CA GLN A 4 7.33 -41.36 -2.11
C GLN A 4 7.60 -40.68 -0.76
N HIS A 5 8.49 -39.68 -0.73
CA HIS A 5 8.66 -38.82 0.40
C HIS A 5 7.40 -37.91 0.51
N SER A 6 6.48 -38.31 1.37
CA SER A 6 5.37 -37.47 1.78
C SER A 6 5.90 -36.41 2.73
N TRP A 7 5.96 -35.16 2.28
CA TRP A 7 6.11 -33.97 3.16
C TRP A 7 4.84 -33.83 3.98
N LYS A 8 4.73 -34.55 5.08
CA LYS A 8 3.77 -34.24 6.13
C LYS A 8 4.26 -32.96 6.80
N GLN A 9 3.53 -31.87 6.60
CA GLN A 9 3.62 -30.68 7.44
C GLN A 9 3.25 -31.13 8.85
N GLU A 10 4.21 -31.19 9.74
CA GLU A 10 3.97 -31.19 11.18
C GLU A 10 3.43 -29.79 11.48
N GLU A 11 2.13 -29.71 11.77
CA GLU A 11 1.51 -28.53 12.37
C GLU A 11 2.07 -28.40 13.79
N ASP A 12 3.10 -27.57 13.95
CA ASP A 12 3.54 -27.12 15.25
C ASP A 12 2.40 -26.34 15.91
N LYS A 13 1.74 -26.97 16.87
CA LYS A 13 0.69 -26.42 17.72
C LYS A 13 1.23 -25.50 18.83
N GLU A 14 2.29 -24.76 18.57
CA GLU A 14 2.61 -23.57 19.35
C GLU A 14 1.97 -22.39 18.60
N GLY A 15 1.06 -21.67 19.27
CA GLY A 15 0.31 -20.57 18.68
C GLY A 15 1.25 -19.55 18.05
N ILE A 16 1.40 -19.59 16.73
CA ILE A 16 2.21 -18.63 15.99
C ILE A 16 1.58 -17.26 16.22
N ALA A 17 2.27 -16.41 16.96
CA ALA A 17 1.82 -15.06 17.23
C ALA A 17 1.60 -14.32 15.91
N MET A 18 0.39 -13.82 15.68
CA MET A 18 0.05 -13.08 14.48
C MET A 18 0.94 -11.84 14.36
N LYS A 19 1.61 -11.67 13.21
CA LYS A 19 2.64 -10.62 13.02
C LYS A 19 2.09 -9.20 13.12
N PHE A 20 0.80 -9.02 12.82
CA PHE A 20 0.13 -7.72 12.78
C PHE A 20 -1.05 -7.62 13.75
N GLU A 21 -1.07 -8.45 14.80
CA GLU A 21 -2.13 -8.41 15.80
C GLU A 21 -2.32 -6.98 16.33
N ASN A 22 -3.57 -6.52 16.34
CA ASN A 22 -3.95 -5.16 16.76
C ASN A 22 -3.33 -4.01 15.95
N LYS A 23 -2.75 -4.25 14.77
CA LYS A 23 -2.28 -3.20 13.86
C LYS A 23 -3.38 -2.76 12.91
N VAL A 24 -3.41 -1.47 12.61
CA VAL A 24 -4.32 -0.86 11.64
C VAL A 24 -3.52 -0.52 10.38
N ALA A 25 -3.93 -1.08 9.24
CA ALA A 25 -3.21 -0.96 7.97
C ALA A 25 -4.09 -0.33 6.89
N ILE A 26 -3.64 0.76 6.29
CA ILE A 26 -4.19 1.32 5.05
C ILE A 26 -3.39 0.74 3.88
N ILE A 27 -4.07 0.14 2.91
CA ILE A 27 -3.44 -0.41 1.71
C ILE A 27 -4.12 0.19 0.48
N THR A 28 -3.44 1.10 -0.21
CA THR A 28 -4.02 1.75 -1.39
C THR A 28 -4.03 0.83 -2.60
N GLY A 29 -5.08 0.92 -3.44
CA GLY A 29 -5.23 0.06 -4.61
C GLY A 29 -5.41 -1.42 -4.24
N SER A 30 -6.06 -1.73 -3.11
CA SER A 30 -6.18 -3.07 -2.56
C SER A 30 -7.44 -3.83 -2.98
N THR A 31 -8.12 -3.39 -4.03
CA THR A 31 -9.28 -4.10 -4.57
C THR A 31 -8.93 -5.22 -5.55
N ARG A 32 -7.66 -5.30 -5.99
CA ARG A 32 -7.16 -6.31 -6.94
C ARG A 32 -5.63 -6.47 -6.87
N GLY A 33 -5.12 -7.53 -7.50
CA GLY A 33 -3.68 -7.76 -7.71
C GLY A 33 -2.86 -7.78 -6.42
N ILE A 34 -1.67 -7.16 -6.45
CA ILE A 34 -0.72 -7.13 -5.32
C ILE A 34 -1.37 -6.52 -4.08
N GLY A 35 -2.08 -5.38 -4.23
CA GLY A 35 -2.72 -4.72 -3.10
C GLY A 35 -3.76 -5.60 -2.40
N ARG A 36 -4.58 -6.35 -3.17
CA ARG A 36 -5.56 -7.28 -2.62
C ARG A 36 -4.88 -8.43 -1.87
N ALA A 37 -3.92 -9.08 -2.48
CA ALA A 37 -3.16 -10.16 -1.84
C ALA A 37 -2.47 -9.68 -0.55
N THR A 38 -1.97 -8.43 -0.55
CA THR A 38 -1.40 -7.81 0.65
C THR A 38 -2.47 -7.60 1.73
N ALA A 39 -3.66 -7.08 1.36
CA ALA A 39 -4.76 -6.86 2.29
C ALA A 39 -5.22 -8.17 2.96
N GLU A 40 -5.41 -9.22 2.16
CA GLU A 40 -5.80 -10.55 2.62
C GLU A 40 -4.74 -11.15 3.57
N LEU A 41 -3.45 -11.04 3.22
CA LEU A 41 -2.36 -11.53 4.05
C LEU A 41 -2.24 -10.76 5.37
N PHE A 42 -2.34 -9.43 5.33
CA PHE A 42 -2.28 -8.60 6.54
C PHE A 42 -3.44 -8.91 7.49
N ALA A 43 -4.65 -9.08 6.96
CA ALA A 43 -5.81 -9.46 7.75
C ALA A 43 -5.66 -10.87 8.35
N LYS A 44 -5.13 -11.82 7.58
CA LYS A 44 -4.81 -13.19 8.07
C LYS A 44 -3.79 -13.16 9.21
N GLU A 45 -2.85 -12.21 9.19
CA GLU A 45 -1.85 -12.01 10.23
C GLU A 45 -2.33 -11.07 11.37
N GLY A 46 -3.64 -10.82 11.46
CA GLY A 46 -4.29 -10.12 12.58
C GLY A 46 -4.40 -8.60 12.44
N ALA A 47 -4.08 -8.02 11.28
CA ALA A 47 -4.31 -6.59 11.05
C ALA A 47 -5.79 -6.27 10.82
N LYS A 48 -6.20 -5.08 11.26
CA LYS A 48 -7.43 -4.41 10.82
C LYS A 48 -7.13 -3.63 9.55
N VAL A 49 -7.75 -4.00 8.44
CA VAL A 49 -7.35 -3.51 7.12
C VAL A 49 -8.37 -2.52 6.57
N ILE A 50 -7.90 -1.36 6.11
CA ILE A 50 -8.66 -0.46 5.28
C ILE A 50 -8.35 -0.78 3.82
N VAL A 51 -9.31 -1.42 3.15
CA VAL A 51 -9.28 -1.71 1.71
C VAL A 51 -9.62 -0.44 0.96
N VAL A 52 -8.77 -0.03 0.02
CA VAL A 52 -8.85 1.27 -0.66
C VAL A 52 -8.89 1.10 -2.17
N GLY A 53 -9.83 1.75 -2.82
CA GLY A 53 -9.95 1.78 -4.29
C GLY A 53 -11.16 2.58 -4.75
N THR A 54 -11.30 2.73 -6.07
CA THR A 54 -12.37 3.54 -6.67
C THR A 54 -13.64 2.77 -6.99
N LYS A 55 -13.55 1.43 -7.11
CA LYS A 55 -14.68 0.56 -7.48
C LYS A 55 -15.25 -0.13 -6.25
N GLU A 56 -16.47 0.26 -5.88
CA GLU A 56 -17.16 -0.18 -4.68
C GLU A 56 -17.39 -1.70 -4.66
N GLU A 57 -17.91 -2.27 -5.74
CA GLU A 57 -18.17 -3.72 -5.86
C GLU A 57 -16.90 -4.56 -5.59
N LEU A 58 -15.75 -4.14 -6.12
CA LEU A 58 -14.49 -4.84 -5.91
C LEU A 58 -13.96 -4.68 -4.49
N GLY A 59 -14.19 -3.51 -3.88
CA GLY A 59 -13.81 -3.23 -2.50
C GLY A 59 -14.62 -4.06 -1.52
N GLU A 60 -15.92 -4.07 -1.66
CA GLU A 60 -16.82 -4.87 -0.82
C GLU A 60 -16.59 -6.38 -1.00
N SER A 61 -16.33 -6.86 -2.23
CA SER A 61 -15.94 -8.25 -2.45
C SER A 61 -14.68 -8.62 -1.66
N CYS A 62 -13.64 -7.78 -1.71
CA CYS A 62 -12.41 -8.01 -0.96
C CYS A 62 -12.65 -8.04 0.56
N VAL A 63 -13.42 -7.09 1.08
CA VAL A 63 -13.78 -7.03 2.50
C VAL A 63 -14.56 -8.28 2.94
N ASN A 64 -15.53 -8.71 2.13
CA ASN A 64 -16.34 -9.89 2.43
C ASN A 64 -15.50 -11.17 2.47
N GLU A 65 -14.54 -11.33 1.56
CA GLU A 65 -13.63 -12.47 1.56
C GLU A 65 -12.67 -12.46 2.77
N ILE A 66 -12.13 -11.29 3.12
CA ILE A 66 -11.33 -11.14 4.35
C ILE A 66 -12.15 -11.53 5.59
N LYS A 67 -13.39 -11.05 5.70
CA LYS A 67 -14.28 -11.38 6.83
C LYS A 67 -14.66 -12.85 6.85
N ALA A 68 -14.93 -13.45 5.71
CA ALA A 68 -15.23 -14.88 5.59
C ALA A 68 -14.06 -15.77 6.02
N ALA A 69 -12.82 -15.27 5.84
CA ALA A 69 -11.59 -15.92 6.33
C ALA A 69 -11.28 -15.63 7.82
N GLY A 70 -12.16 -14.91 8.53
CA GLY A 70 -11.98 -14.58 9.95
C GLY A 70 -11.16 -13.33 10.23
N GLY A 71 -10.78 -12.56 9.20
CA GLY A 71 -10.07 -11.29 9.33
C GLY A 71 -10.99 -10.08 9.55
N GLU A 72 -10.41 -8.93 9.81
CA GLU A 72 -11.14 -7.67 10.02
C GLU A 72 -10.76 -6.65 8.93
N ALA A 73 -11.75 -6.16 8.19
CA ALA A 73 -11.55 -5.15 7.16
C ALA A 73 -12.78 -4.25 6.97
N ILE A 74 -12.53 -3.04 6.48
CA ILE A 74 -13.53 -2.11 5.96
C ILE A 74 -13.09 -1.62 4.59
N PHE A 75 -14.06 -1.24 3.75
CA PHE A 75 -13.77 -0.58 2.47
C PHE A 75 -13.92 0.93 2.60
N CYS A 76 -12.97 1.67 2.04
CA CYS A 76 -13.05 3.11 1.86
C CYS A 76 -12.90 3.45 0.37
N LYS A 77 -13.97 3.91 -0.26
CA LYS A 77 -13.93 4.38 -1.65
C LYS A 77 -13.07 5.63 -1.73
N THR A 78 -11.94 5.54 -2.44
CA THR A 78 -10.95 6.61 -2.48
C THR A 78 -10.33 6.71 -3.88
N ASP A 79 -10.35 7.90 -4.44
CA ASP A 79 -9.44 8.29 -5.51
C ASP A 79 -8.19 8.89 -4.88
N VAL A 80 -7.06 8.21 -5.02
CA VAL A 80 -5.79 8.64 -4.40
C VAL A 80 -5.24 9.93 -4.98
N THR A 81 -5.76 10.40 -6.12
CA THR A 81 -5.38 11.68 -6.73
C THR A 81 -6.19 12.86 -6.21
N SER A 82 -7.23 12.62 -5.41
CA SER A 82 -8.07 13.64 -4.79
C SER A 82 -7.67 13.85 -3.33
N ASP A 83 -7.27 15.08 -2.99
CA ASP A 83 -6.89 15.45 -1.61
C ASP A 83 -8.06 15.28 -0.63
N GLU A 84 -9.29 15.62 -1.04
CA GLU A 84 -10.51 15.41 -0.27
C GLU A 84 -10.78 13.91 0.00
N SER A 85 -10.59 13.06 -1.03
CA SER A 85 -10.73 11.61 -0.86
C SER A 85 -9.69 11.04 0.10
N LEU A 86 -8.45 11.57 0.10
CA LEU A 86 -7.41 11.19 1.03
C LEU A 86 -7.70 11.65 2.47
N ASP A 87 -8.28 12.85 2.65
CA ASP A 87 -8.74 13.32 3.97
C ASP A 87 -9.85 12.42 4.51
N ASN A 88 -10.83 12.07 3.68
CA ASN A 88 -11.88 11.13 4.04
C ASN A 88 -11.32 9.75 4.41
N LEU A 89 -10.32 9.24 3.68
CA LEU A 89 -9.66 7.97 3.98
C LEU A 89 -9.03 7.98 5.37
N VAL A 90 -8.25 9.02 5.69
CA VAL A 90 -7.59 9.16 7.00
C VAL A 90 -8.64 9.26 8.10
N LYS A 91 -9.67 10.08 7.91
CA LYS A 91 -10.79 10.21 8.85
C LYS A 91 -11.50 8.88 9.08
N THR A 92 -11.86 8.16 8.02
CA THR A 92 -12.53 6.85 8.09
C THR A 92 -11.71 5.82 8.88
N ALA A 93 -10.38 5.78 8.65
CA ALA A 93 -9.51 4.87 9.37
C ALA A 93 -9.43 5.21 10.87
N LEU A 94 -9.34 6.48 11.22
CA LEU A 94 -9.29 6.95 12.61
C LEU A 94 -10.63 6.77 13.32
N ASP A 95 -11.75 7.06 12.66
CA ASP A 95 -13.10 6.87 13.23
C ASP A 95 -13.37 5.39 13.52
N ALA A 96 -12.94 4.48 12.63
CA ALA A 96 -13.16 3.05 12.77
C ALA A 96 -12.26 2.40 13.83
N TYR A 97 -10.99 2.82 13.90
CA TYR A 97 -9.98 2.07 14.64
C TYR A 97 -9.12 2.91 15.59
N GLY A 98 -9.28 4.23 15.60
CA GLY A 98 -8.63 5.15 16.55
C GLY A 98 -7.13 5.39 16.31
N LYS A 99 -6.50 4.67 15.37
CA LYS A 99 -5.07 4.75 15.05
C LYS A 99 -4.79 4.30 13.63
N ILE A 100 -3.56 4.55 13.15
CA ILE A 100 -3.05 4.05 11.88
C ILE A 100 -1.59 3.64 12.10
N ASP A 101 -1.30 2.34 12.07
CA ASP A 101 0.05 1.81 12.31
C ASP A 101 0.85 1.62 11.02
N ILE A 102 0.16 1.27 9.91
CA ILE A 102 0.81 0.85 8.67
C ILE A 102 0.14 1.55 7.48
N LEU A 103 0.97 2.08 6.57
CA LEU A 103 0.56 2.52 5.25
C LEU A 103 1.30 1.72 4.18
N VAL A 104 0.55 1.13 3.25
CA VAL A 104 1.11 0.55 2.02
C VAL A 104 0.63 1.37 0.82
N ASN A 105 1.50 2.20 0.26
CA ASN A 105 1.29 2.92 -0.98
C ASN A 105 1.48 1.98 -2.17
N ASN A 106 0.41 1.25 -2.52
CA ASN A 106 0.41 0.28 -3.61
C ASN A 106 -0.36 0.76 -4.84
N ALA A 107 -1.32 1.70 -4.69
CA ALA A 107 -2.04 2.24 -5.84
C ALA A 107 -1.06 2.75 -6.91
N GLY A 108 -1.33 2.38 -8.15
CA GLY A 108 -0.48 2.78 -9.26
C GLY A 108 -1.13 2.51 -10.61
N VAL A 109 -0.73 3.29 -11.59
CA VAL A 109 -1.11 3.13 -13.00
C VAL A 109 0.15 2.95 -13.82
N GLY A 110 0.06 2.11 -14.86
CA GLY A 110 1.13 1.97 -15.83
C GLY A 110 1.30 3.25 -16.66
N GLY A 111 2.48 3.44 -17.22
CA GLY A 111 2.69 4.41 -18.28
C GLY A 111 2.52 3.74 -19.65
N THR A 112 2.44 4.55 -20.70
CA THR A 112 2.54 4.07 -22.08
C THR A 112 4.01 3.92 -22.49
N THR A 113 4.24 3.27 -23.62
CA THR A 113 5.56 3.18 -24.25
C THR A 113 5.83 4.35 -25.21
N ALA A 114 5.01 5.42 -25.13
CA ALA A 114 5.17 6.62 -25.93
C ALA A 114 6.55 7.24 -25.76
N ASN A 115 7.15 7.65 -26.87
CA ASN A 115 8.41 8.38 -26.89
C ASN A 115 8.21 9.85 -26.43
N MET A 116 9.30 10.59 -26.29
CA MET A 116 9.30 11.97 -25.81
C MET A 116 8.41 12.91 -26.66
N ASP A 117 8.34 12.67 -27.94
CA ASP A 117 7.53 13.44 -28.91
C ASP A 117 6.04 13.03 -28.94
N GLN A 118 5.70 11.91 -28.33
CA GLN A 118 4.36 11.30 -28.38
C GLN A 118 3.61 11.39 -27.05
N ILE A 119 4.34 11.44 -25.92
CA ILE A 119 3.71 11.50 -24.61
C ILE A 119 2.96 12.82 -24.43
N THR A 120 1.71 12.74 -23.98
CA THR A 120 0.93 13.95 -23.68
C THR A 120 1.18 14.42 -22.24
N MET A 121 0.95 15.71 -21.99
CA MET A 121 1.02 16.25 -20.62
C MET A 121 -0.05 15.65 -19.71
N ASP A 122 -1.22 15.31 -20.24
CA ASP A 122 -2.29 14.66 -19.46
C ASP A 122 -1.86 13.29 -18.99
N GLU A 123 -1.26 12.48 -19.88
CA GLU A 123 -0.73 11.17 -19.53
C GLU A 123 0.42 11.28 -18.51
N TRP A 124 1.36 12.17 -18.75
CA TRP A 124 2.45 12.46 -17.82
C TRP A 124 1.91 12.82 -16.44
N ASN A 125 1.00 13.79 -16.36
CA ASN A 125 0.42 14.27 -15.11
C ASN A 125 -0.39 13.19 -14.40
N ALA A 126 -1.19 12.39 -15.11
CA ALA A 126 -1.98 11.31 -14.51
C ALA A 126 -1.10 10.23 -13.87
N VAL A 127 -0.01 9.86 -14.54
CA VAL A 127 0.94 8.87 -14.02
C VAL A 127 1.69 9.41 -12.79
N LEU A 128 2.18 10.65 -12.84
CA LEU A 128 2.84 11.27 -11.69
C LEU A 128 1.89 11.48 -10.52
N ALA A 129 0.67 11.94 -10.79
CA ALA A 129 -0.35 12.15 -9.76
C ALA A 129 -0.59 10.88 -8.94
N THR A 130 -0.77 9.74 -9.63
CA THR A 130 -1.08 8.48 -8.95
C THR A 130 0.16 7.83 -8.32
N ASN A 131 1.29 7.76 -9.04
CA ASN A 131 2.44 6.95 -8.63
C ASN A 131 3.46 7.68 -7.72
N LEU A 132 3.41 9.02 -7.67
CA LEU A 132 4.35 9.83 -6.90
C LEU A 132 3.65 10.82 -5.98
N THR A 133 2.76 11.67 -6.54
CA THR A 133 2.13 12.73 -5.75
C THR A 133 1.19 12.17 -4.69
N ALA A 134 0.36 11.19 -5.02
CA ALA A 134 -0.55 10.56 -4.07
C ALA A 134 0.17 9.92 -2.87
N PRO A 135 1.23 9.09 -3.05
CA PRO A 135 2.06 8.63 -1.94
C PRO A 135 2.63 9.76 -1.09
N PHE A 136 3.14 10.83 -1.71
CA PHE A 136 3.64 12.00 -0.98
C PHE A 136 2.56 12.65 -0.12
N VAL A 137 1.38 12.93 -0.69
CA VAL A 137 0.27 13.58 0.03
C VAL A 137 -0.19 12.69 1.19
N LEU A 138 -0.34 11.38 0.97
CA LEU A 138 -0.80 10.48 2.01
C LEU A 138 0.25 10.33 3.13
N CYS A 139 1.54 10.27 2.80
CA CYS A 139 2.62 10.32 3.80
C CYS A 139 2.58 11.63 4.61
N LYS A 140 2.40 12.78 3.94
CA LYS A 140 2.28 14.09 4.60
C LYS A 140 1.14 14.15 5.61
N LYS A 141 0.01 13.47 5.34
CA LYS A 141 -1.14 13.39 6.25
C LYS A 141 -0.90 12.41 7.41
N LEU A 142 -0.23 11.28 7.17
CA LEU A 142 -0.10 10.20 8.14
C LEU A 142 1.13 10.28 9.04
N ILE A 143 2.25 10.81 8.55
CA ILE A 143 3.48 10.91 9.34
C ILE A 143 3.26 11.64 10.68
N PRO A 144 2.60 12.81 10.74
CA PRO A 144 2.33 13.48 12.01
C PRO A 144 1.49 12.66 13.00
N ILE A 145 0.57 11.84 12.47
CA ILE A 145 -0.25 10.93 13.28
C ILE A 145 0.62 9.82 13.87
N MET A 146 1.44 9.19 13.04
CA MET A 146 2.36 8.12 13.43
C MET A 146 3.44 8.62 14.41
N GLU A 147 3.98 9.82 14.21
CA GLU A 147 4.93 10.45 15.13
C GLU A 147 4.30 10.69 16.51
N LYS A 148 3.06 11.19 16.55
CA LYS A 148 2.30 11.35 17.80
C LYS A 148 2.04 10.02 18.51
N GLN A 149 1.89 8.94 17.75
CA GLN A 149 1.77 7.56 18.27
C GLN A 149 3.12 6.99 18.74
N GLY A 150 4.26 7.59 18.35
CA GLY A 150 5.61 7.10 18.60
C GLY A 150 6.00 5.88 17.75
N VAL A 151 5.13 5.45 16.85
CA VAL A 151 5.35 4.29 15.98
C VAL A 151 4.55 4.38 14.69
N GLY A 152 5.19 4.04 13.57
CA GLY A 152 4.55 3.94 12.27
C GLY A 152 5.41 3.18 11.27
N THR A 153 4.78 2.61 10.26
CA THR A 153 5.50 1.93 9.18
C THR A 153 4.85 2.29 7.84
N ILE A 154 5.67 2.78 6.91
CA ILE A 154 5.25 3.12 5.55
C ILE A 154 6.02 2.26 4.57
N VAL A 155 5.31 1.62 3.65
CA VAL A 155 5.89 0.86 2.54
C VAL A 155 5.40 1.44 1.23
N ASN A 156 6.32 1.91 0.41
CA ASN A 156 6.05 2.39 -0.94
C ASN A 156 6.33 1.26 -1.95
N VAL A 157 5.31 0.82 -2.67
CA VAL A 157 5.47 -0.18 -3.73
C VAL A 157 6.10 0.50 -4.95
N ALA A 158 7.42 0.37 -5.05
CA ALA A 158 8.22 0.93 -6.14
C ALA A 158 8.13 0.04 -7.40
N SER A 159 9.25 -0.26 -8.02
CA SER A 159 9.36 -1.10 -9.22
C SER A 159 10.83 -1.26 -9.57
N MET A 160 11.18 -2.24 -10.40
CA MET A 160 12.46 -2.24 -11.11
C MET A 160 12.68 -0.95 -11.94
N ALA A 161 11.59 -0.32 -12.40
CA ALA A 161 11.63 0.99 -13.05
C ALA A 161 12.07 2.15 -12.12
N ALA A 162 12.25 1.92 -10.83
CA ALA A 162 12.81 2.91 -9.90
C ALA A 162 14.36 2.95 -9.90
N THR A 163 15.00 1.96 -10.51
CA THR A 163 16.46 1.82 -10.55
C THR A 163 17.03 1.67 -11.95
N ALA A 164 16.18 1.39 -12.96
CA ALA A 164 16.60 1.18 -14.33
C ALA A 164 15.55 1.67 -15.32
N ALA A 165 15.98 2.13 -16.49
CA ALA A 165 15.11 2.47 -17.61
C ALA A 165 14.59 1.22 -18.34
N GLY A 166 13.65 1.42 -19.31
CA GLY A 166 13.13 0.36 -20.19
C GLY A 166 12.05 -0.55 -19.57
N ARG A 167 11.45 -0.15 -18.44
CA ARG A 167 10.51 -0.98 -17.68
C ARG A 167 9.13 -0.33 -17.41
N GLY A 168 8.72 0.66 -18.17
CA GLY A 168 7.40 1.28 -17.92
C GLY A 168 7.13 2.60 -18.62
N GLY A 169 7.99 2.99 -19.56
CA GLY A 169 7.88 4.27 -20.29
C GLY A 169 8.32 5.48 -19.46
N LEU A 170 8.25 6.65 -20.08
CA LEU A 170 8.83 7.89 -19.54
C LEU A 170 8.23 8.31 -18.19
N ALA A 171 6.91 8.50 -18.16
CA ALA A 171 6.23 8.99 -16.95
C ALA A 171 6.34 8.00 -15.79
N TYR A 172 6.10 6.71 -16.03
CA TYR A 172 6.16 5.69 -15.00
C TYR A 172 7.56 5.53 -14.41
N THR A 173 8.59 5.47 -15.26
CA THR A 173 9.98 5.38 -14.82
C THR A 173 10.36 6.60 -13.99
N SER A 174 10.00 7.81 -14.44
CA SER A 174 10.24 9.05 -13.70
C SER A 174 9.52 9.06 -12.35
N ALA A 175 8.25 8.67 -12.31
CA ALA A 175 7.47 8.59 -11.06
C ALA A 175 8.08 7.58 -10.06
N LYS A 176 8.50 6.40 -10.53
CA LYS A 176 9.05 5.36 -9.64
C LYS A 176 10.47 5.69 -9.15
N HIS A 177 11.31 6.35 -9.96
CA HIS A 177 12.58 6.94 -9.48
C HIS A 177 12.31 8.03 -8.44
N GLY A 178 11.35 8.92 -8.70
CA GLY A 178 10.93 9.95 -7.75
C GLY A 178 10.43 9.35 -6.43
N LEU A 179 9.62 8.28 -6.48
CA LEU A 179 9.10 7.59 -5.30
C LEU A 179 10.23 6.97 -4.45
N LEU A 180 11.26 6.42 -5.10
CA LEU A 180 12.42 5.89 -4.38
C LEU A 180 13.23 7.02 -3.72
N GLY A 181 13.43 8.15 -4.42
CA GLY A 181 14.07 9.35 -3.86
C GLY A 181 13.30 9.91 -2.66
N LEU A 182 11.96 10.05 -2.81
CA LEU A 182 11.05 10.47 -1.74
C LEU A 182 11.15 9.54 -0.52
N THR A 183 11.14 8.22 -0.74
CA THR A 183 11.25 7.22 0.33
C THR A 183 12.55 7.40 1.12
N ARG A 184 13.67 7.55 0.44
CA ARG A 184 14.99 7.74 1.07
C ARG A 184 15.03 9.01 1.91
N GLN A 185 14.54 10.12 1.37
CA GLN A 185 14.50 11.40 2.09
C GLN A 185 13.62 11.30 3.33
N MET A 186 12.38 10.82 3.19
CA MET A 186 11.47 10.68 4.34
C MET A 186 12.02 9.70 5.40
N SER A 187 12.72 8.63 4.99
CA SER A 187 13.33 7.70 5.92
C SER A 187 14.44 8.36 6.76
N LEU A 188 15.20 9.27 6.15
CA LEU A 188 16.24 10.07 6.85
C LEU A 188 15.59 11.07 7.81
N ASP A 189 14.57 11.79 7.35
CA ASP A 189 13.93 12.87 8.12
C ASP A 189 13.15 12.35 9.33
N HIS A 190 12.47 11.21 9.19
CA HIS A 190 11.53 10.69 10.19
C HIS A 190 11.97 9.41 10.90
N GLY A 191 13.12 8.81 10.53
CA GLY A 191 13.58 7.56 11.13
C GLY A 191 13.84 7.62 12.65
N ARG A 192 14.14 8.82 13.16
CA ARG A 192 14.38 9.05 14.61
C ARG A 192 13.10 9.30 15.40
N THR A 193 11.97 9.51 14.73
CA THR A 193 10.67 9.80 15.38
C THR A 193 9.84 8.53 15.61
N GLY A 194 10.38 7.35 15.30
CA GLY A 194 9.68 6.06 15.39
C GLY A 194 8.92 5.67 14.11
N VAL A 195 8.97 6.47 13.03
CA VAL A 195 8.34 6.17 11.75
C VAL A 195 9.35 5.55 10.79
N ARG A 196 9.13 4.29 10.43
CA ARG A 196 9.98 3.56 9.46
C ARG A 196 9.38 3.63 8.07
N ILE A 197 10.19 4.04 7.08
CA ILE A 197 9.73 4.24 5.71
C ILE A 197 10.64 3.48 4.75
N ASN A 198 10.08 2.55 3.98
CA ASN A 198 10.82 1.71 3.05
C ASN A 198 10.11 1.63 1.69
N ALA A 199 10.84 1.17 0.67
CA ALA A 199 10.31 0.80 -0.64
C ALA A 199 10.60 -0.66 -0.95
N VAL A 200 9.72 -1.30 -1.71
CA VAL A 200 9.85 -2.66 -2.24
C VAL A 200 9.65 -2.67 -3.75
#